data_d2f12068e2df676488876186528890df
#
_entry.id   d2f12068e2df676488876186528890df
#
_cell.length_a   1.000
_cell.length_b   1.000
_cell.length_c   1.000
_cell.angle_alpha   90.00
_cell.angle_beta   90.00
_cell.angle_gamma   90.00
#
_symmetry.space_group_name_H-M   'P 1'
#
loop_
_entity.id
_entity.type
_entity.pdbx_description
1 polymer ?
#
loop_
_entity_poly.entity_id
_entity_poly.type
_entity_poly.pdbx_seq_one_letter_code
_entity_poly.pdbx_strand_id
1 'polypeptide(L)'
;MAVAVDGTGDSYITGYTSSSNFPTTPGAFQPACNSTCQINGFADVFAMKLDGTGSIILYGTYLGGSSNDEGNAITVDSSGNAFLAGYTSSADFPLMNPVQATYGGGGGIGDAFVTELDPNGSSLLFSTFLGGSKDEVGTGIALDAVGSIYATGSTASAEFPVTSGSFQTTFAGPAGYPGDAFVVKFGAPDFSLAASAATPNQVTAGQTATSTVTVNSTGGFNSKVSLSCSVDPSPSDAPTCSFSPTGVTPPPNGPITASLTISTAAPTKALAARIRFFGGFNFGWVAILGTTSIVGCFGLRLKRRCFLNSILSGVLLAGLVLQAGCSSGNSNGGETGGTPKGNYTVTIRGTSNSLVRSAPVTLAVE
;
A
#
# COMPACT_ATOMS: atom_id res chain seq x y z
N MET A 1 18.29 -30.22 -4.13
CA MET A 1 19.12 -29.01 -4.02
C MET A 1 18.98 -28.17 -5.28
N ALA A 2 18.82 -26.84 -5.14
CA ALA A 2 18.67 -25.90 -6.24
C ALA A 2 19.38 -24.58 -5.93
N VAL A 3 19.70 -23.81 -6.99
CA VAL A 3 20.37 -22.53 -6.92
C VAL A 3 19.68 -21.52 -7.85
N ALA A 4 19.57 -20.27 -7.37
CA ALA A 4 19.20 -19.10 -8.17
C ALA A 4 20.26 -18.01 -7.95
N VAL A 5 20.33 -17.04 -8.89
CA VAL A 5 21.28 -15.93 -8.82
C VAL A 5 20.51 -14.64 -9.09
N ASP A 6 20.74 -13.60 -8.28
CA ASP A 6 20.13 -12.29 -8.50
C ASP A 6 20.92 -11.41 -9.46
N GLY A 7 20.38 -10.22 -9.77
CA GLY A 7 21.02 -9.27 -10.69
C GLY A 7 22.36 -8.69 -10.19
N THR A 8 22.73 -8.88 -8.92
CA THR A 8 24.01 -8.47 -8.35
C THR A 8 25.04 -9.60 -8.30
N GLY A 9 24.63 -10.81 -8.68
CA GLY A 9 25.47 -12.01 -8.70
C GLY A 9 25.45 -12.78 -7.37
N ASP A 10 24.63 -12.40 -6.39
CA ASP A 10 24.47 -13.15 -5.16
C ASP A 10 23.73 -14.47 -5.44
N SER A 11 24.20 -15.56 -4.80
CA SER A 11 23.67 -16.91 -5.01
C SER A 11 22.72 -17.30 -3.89
N TYR A 12 21.53 -17.78 -4.24
CA TYR A 12 20.52 -18.30 -3.32
C TYR A 12 20.43 -19.82 -3.50
N ILE A 13 20.58 -20.55 -2.41
CA ILE A 13 20.69 -22.00 -2.43
C ILE A 13 19.67 -22.59 -1.49
N THR A 14 19.00 -23.65 -1.92
CA THR A 14 18.13 -24.47 -1.05
C THR A 14 18.43 -25.94 -1.22
N GLY A 15 18.03 -26.69 -0.24
CA GLY A 15 18.13 -28.13 -0.16
C GLY A 15 17.57 -28.60 1.19
N TYR A 16 18.11 -29.66 1.69
CA TYR A 16 17.76 -30.18 3.02
C TYR A 16 19.03 -30.57 3.79
N THR A 17 18.93 -30.53 5.11
CA THR A 17 20.04 -30.89 6.00
C THR A 17 19.53 -31.53 7.28
N SER A 18 20.18 -32.62 7.66
CA SER A 18 20.01 -33.26 8.99
C SER A 18 21.04 -32.76 10.00
N SER A 19 21.91 -31.82 9.62
CA SER A 19 22.96 -31.31 10.49
C SER A 19 22.42 -30.26 11.46
N SER A 20 22.58 -30.43 12.74
CA SER A 20 22.21 -29.43 13.76
C SER A 20 23.16 -28.24 13.85
N ASN A 21 24.26 -28.24 13.10
CA ASN A 21 25.26 -27.17 13.02
C ASN A 21 25.36 -26.55 11.63
N PHE A 22 24.29 -26.57 10.82
CA PHE A 22 24.22 -25.82 9.60
C PHE A 22 24.48 -24.32 9.88
N PRO A 23 25.28 -23.61 9.07
CA PRO A 23 25.68 -22.23 9.35
C PRO A 23 24.50 -21.26 9.20
N THR A 24 23.78 -21.02 10.29
CA THR A 24 22.77 -19.98 10.38
C THR A 24 23.40 -18.65 10.75
N THR A 25 22.76 -17.55 10.36
CA THR A 25 23.21 -16.18 10.67
C THR A 25 22.40 -15.56 11.81
N PRO A 26 22.93 -14.54 12.51
CA PRO A 26 22.15 -13.77 13.48
C PRO A 26 20.91 -13.17 12.83
N GLY A 27 19.74 -13.40 13.43
CA GLY A 27 18.45 -12.95 12.89
C GLY A 27 17.82 -13.90 11.87
N ALA A 28 18.37 -15.09 11.64
CA ALA A 28 17.76 -16.12 10.80
C ALA A 28 16.31 -16.41 11.24
N PHE A 29 15.43 -16.65 10.28
CA PHE A 29 14.04 -17.02 10.54
C PHE A 29 13.95 -18.22 11.51
N GLN A 30 14.71 -19.28 11.24
CA GLN A 30 14.81 -20.46 12.09
C GLN A 30 16.31 -20.73 12.35
N PRO A 31 16.83 -20.27 13.50
CA PRO A 31 18.28 -20.34 13.78
C PRO A 31 18.76 -21.74 14.16
N ALA A 32 17.86 -22.64 14.46
CA ALA A 32 18.17 -24.02 14.84
C ALA A 32 17.23 -24.98 14.11
N CYS A 33 17.75 -26.13 13.76
CA CYS A 33 16.95 -27.24 13.30
C CYS A 33 15.89 -27.62 14.36
N ASN A 34 14.70 -27.95 13.92
CA ASN A 34 13.66 -28.45 14.83
C ASN A 34 14.13 -29.73 15.53
N SER A 35 13.58 -30.05 16.69
CA SER A 35 14.12 -31.00 17.69
C SER A 35 14.46 -32.41 17.20
N THR A 36 14.20 -32.76 15.96
CA THR A 36 14.33 -34.10 15.37
C THR A 36 15.49 -34.26 14.40
N CYS A 37 16.18 -33.19 13.99
CA CYS A 37 17.44 -33.32 13.25
C CYS A 37 18.46 -34.14 14.07
N GLN A 38 19.06 -35.13 13.49
CA GLN A 38 20.00 -36.11 14.08
C GLN A 38 19.38 -37.25 14.88
N ILE A 39 18.18 -37.15 15.45
CA ILE A 39 17.65 -38.21 16.34
C ILE A 39 16.97 -39.31 15.53
N ASN A 40 16.25 -38.99 14.46
CA ASN A 40 15.48 -39.93 13.64
C ASN A 40 15.87 -39.92 12.16
N GLY A 41 16.95 -39.22 11.78
CA GLY A 41 17.35 -39.07 10.36
C GLY A 41 16.49 -38.09 9.57
N PHE A 42 15.62 -37.32 10.23
CA PHE A 42 14.85 -36.28 9.61
C PHE A 42 15.73 -35.09 9.23
N ALA A 43 15.32 -34.38 8.23
CA ALA A 43 16.00 -33.19 7.69
C ALA A 43 15.05 -32.02 7.60
N ASP A 44 15.57 -30.82 7.84
CA ASP A 44 14.86 -29.57 7.53
C ASP A 44 15.37 -29.00 6.19
N VAL A 45 14.54 -28.25 5.50
CA VAL A 45 14.96 -27.36 4.43
C VAL A 45 15.97 -26.37 4.98
N PHE A 46 16.95 -25.99 4.18
CA PHE A 46 17.75 -24.81 4.42
C PHE A 46 17.57 -23.80 3.27
N ALA A 47 17.69 -22.53 3.60
CA ALA A 47 17.88 -21.45 2.64
C ALA A 47 19.15 -20.67 3.00
N MET A 48 20.01 -20.42 2.01
CA MET A 48 21.28 -19.71 2.17
C MET A 48 21.49 -18.72 1.04
N LYS A 49 21.96 -17.52 1.38
CA LYS A 49 22.43 -16.52 0.43
C LYS A 49 23.92 -16.30 0.59
N LEU A 50 24.65 -16.39 -0.51
CA LEU A 50 26.08 -16.06 -0.59
C LEU A 50 26.23 -14.78 -1.42
N ASP A 51 27.24 -13.98 -1.08
CA ASP A 51 27.63 -12.83 -1.88
C ASP A 51 28.10 -13.23 -3.28
N GLY A 52 28.17 -12.28 -4.21
CA GLY A 52 28.55 -12.52 -5.60
C GLY A 52 29.95 -13.10 -5.80
N THR A 53 30.79 -13.14 -4.75
CA THR A 53 32.10 -13.81 -4.77
C THR A 53 32.03 -15.25 -4.26
N GLY A 54 30.92 -15.66 -3.66
CA GLY A 54 30.75 -16.95 -3.02
C GLY A 54 31.56 -17.13 -1.73
N SER A 55 32.08 -16.04 -1.16
CA SER A 55 32.99 -16.07 0.00
C SER A 55 32.32 -15.74 1.32
N ILE A 56 31.18 -15.05 1.28
CA ILE A 56 30.48 -14.56 2.47
C ILE A 56 29.06 -15.11 2.47
N ILE A 57 28.66 -15.71 3.60
CA ILE A 57 27.26 -16.06 3.86
C ILE A 57 26.54 -14.77 4.28
N LEU A 58 25.63 -14.26 3.44
CA LEU A 58 24.82 -13.09 3.75
C LEU A 58 23.68 -13.46 4.68
N TYR A 59 23.02 -14.60 4.46
CA TYR A 59 22.16 -15.26 5.43
C TYR A 59 22.17 -16.78 5.26
N GLY A 60 21.86 -17.47 6.34
CA GLY A 60 21.57 -18.89 6.35
C GLY A 60 20.50 -19.17 7.40
N THR A 61 19.48 -19.94 7.04
CA THR A 61 18.35 -20.31 7.92
C THR A 61 17.91 -21.72 7.64
N TYR A 62 17.38 -22.41 8.67
CA TYR A 62 16.54 -23.58 8.48
C TYR A 62 15.12 -23.15 8.13
N LEU A 63 14.34 -24.08 7.62
CA LEU A 63 12.91 -23.95 7.40
C LEU A 63 12.29 -25.35 7.48
N GLY A 64 11.60 -25.66 8.55
CA GLY A 64 11.00 -26.98 8.73
C GLY A 64 10.20 -27.10 10.00
N GLY A 65 9.52 -28.21 10.14
CA GLY A 65 8.74 -28.59 11.30
C GLY A 65 9.34 -29.80 12.05
N SER A 66 8.50 -30.66 12.56
CA SER A 66 8.93 -31.78 13.43
C SER A 66 9.26 -33.07 12.66
N SER A 67 9.11 -33.12 11.34
CA SER A 67 9.34 -34.27 10.48
C SER A 67 10.31 -33.93 9.33
N ASN A 68 10.24 -34.69 8.22
CA ASN A 68 11.15 -34.49 7.09
C ASN A 68 10.66 -33.38 6.16
N ASP A 69 11.54 -32.42 5.85
CA ASP A 69 11.26 -31.27 5.02
C ASP A 69 12.38 -31.08 3.98
N GLU A 70 12.05 -31.00 2.69
CA GLU A 70 13.04 -30.90 1.62
C GLU A 70 12.73 -29.76 0.65
N GLY A 71 13.75 -28.89 0.42
CA GLY A 71 13.71 -27.83 -0.59
C GLY A 71 14.25 -28.34 -1.94
N ASN A 72 13.41 -28.30 -2.97
CA ASN A 72 13.73 -28.82 -4.31
C ASN A 72 13.98 -27.74 -5.34
N ALA A 73 13.36 -26.58 -5.19
CA ALA A 73 13.46 -25.47 -6.14
C ALA A 73 13.53 -24.12 -5.42
N ILE A 74 14.25 -23.18 -6.03
CA ILE A 74 14.39 -21.81 -5.54
C ILE A 74 14.44 -20.84 -6.73
N THR A 75 13.82 -19.69 -6.55
CA THR A 75 13.96 -18.52 -7.42
C THR A 75 14.00 -17.25 -6.57
N VAL A 76 14.39 -16.11 -7.17
CA VAL A 76 14.54 -14.84 -6.47
C VAL A 76 13.90 -13.72 -7.26
N ASP A 77 13.28 -12.75 -6.59
CA ASP A 77 12.76 -11.54 -7.20
C ASP A 77 13.80 -10.40 -7.23
N SER A 78 13.47 -9.30 -7.87
CA SER A 78 14.32 -8.11 -7.95
C SER A 78 14.52 -7.39 -6.61
N SER A 79 13.75 -7.72 -5.58
CA SER A 79 13.87 -7.19 -4.21
C SER A 79 14.78 -8.04 -3.34
N GLY A 80 15.19 -9.22 -3.83
CA GLY A 80 15.99 -10.18 -3.10
C GLY A 80 15.19 -11.15 -2.23
N ASN A 81 13.85 -11.21 -2.38
CA ASN A 81 13.05 -12.23 -1.73
C ASN A 81 13.31 -13.58 -2.39
N ALA A 82 13.49 -14.62 -1.56
CA ALA A 82 13.72 -15.98 -2.03
C ALA A 82 12.42 -16.80 -1.99
N PHE A 83 12.08 -17.44 -3.10
CA PHE A 83 10.90 -18.28 -3.25
C PHE A 83 11.32 -19.74 -3.38
N LEU A 84 10.80 -20.58 -2.49
CA LEU A 84 11.15 -21.97 -2.38
C LEU A 84 9.94 -22.86 -2.65
N ALA A 85 10.17 -24.01 -3.26
CA ALA A 85 9.20 -25.09 -3.34
C ALA A 85 9.87 -26.43 -3.01
N GLY A 86 9.09 -27.32 -2.42
CA GLY A 86 9.58 -28.63 -2.01
C GLY A 86 8.44 -29.48 -1.45
N TYR A 87 8.74 -30.32 -0.48
CA TYR A 87 7.72 -31.07 0.25
C TYR A 87 8.01 -31.06 1.76
N THR A 88 6.99 -31.31 2.54
CA THR A 88 7.03 -31.38 3.99
C THR A 88 6.19 -32.55 4.48
N SER A 89 6.74 -33.34 5.41
CA SER A 89 5.98 -34.31 6.20
C SER A 89 5.54 -33.74 7.56
N SER A 90 5.78 -32.45 7.80
CA SER A 90 5.56 -31.78 9.06
C SER A 90 4.20 -31.08 9.09
N ALA A 91 3.28 -31.54 9.91
CA ALA A 91 2.00 -30.87 10.12
C ALA A 91 2.15 -29.48 10.80
N ASP A 92 3.29 -29.25 11.45
CA ASP A 92 3.71 -28.00 12.10
C ASP A 92 4.71 -27.19 11.27
N PHE A 93 4.79 -27.43 9.95
CA PHE A 93 5.59 -26.63 9.02
C PHE A 93 5.22 -25.15 9.14
N PRO A 94 6.19 -24.22 9.17
CA PRO A 94 5.92 -22.80 9.37
C PRO A 94 5.09 -22.21 8.24
N LEU A 95 3.93 -21.62 8.56
CA LEU A 95 3.03 -21.01 7.60
C LEU A 95 2.94 -19.49 7.79
N MET A 96 2.75 -18.76 6.70
CA MET A 96 2.49 -17.32 6.67
C MET A 96 1.50 -16.97 5.57
N ASN A 97 0.36 -16.39 5.94
CA ASN A 97 -0.72 -16.01 4.99
C ASN A 97 -1.13 -17.18 4.06
N PRO A 98 -1.33 -18.40 4.56
CA PRO A 98 -1.46 -19.58 3.73
C PRO A 98 -2.76 -19.58 2.91
N VAL A 99 -2.69 -20.10 1.68
CA VAL A 99 -3.85 -20.47 0.89
C VAL A 99 -4.45 -21.78 1.41
N GLN A 100 -3.58 -22.74 1.80
CA GLN A 100 -3.94 -23.98 2.49
C GLN A 100 -3.23 -24.01 3.83
N ALA A 101 -4.01 -23.85 4.93
CA ALA A 101 -3.48 -23.85 6.30
C ALA A 101 -3.43 -25.23 6.95
N THR A 102 -4.08 -26.22 6.33
CA THR A 102 -4.18 -27.57 6.89
C THR A 102 -3.29 -28.52 6.09
N TYR A 103 -2.42 -29.21 6.79
CA TYR A 103 -1.65 -30.31 6.26
C TYR A 103 -2.60 -31.46 5.84
N GLY A 104 -2.53 -31.87 4.59
CA GLY A 104 -3.40 -32.90 4.04
C GLY A 104 -2.96 -34.32 4.42
N GLY A 105 -1.66 -34.51 4.62
CA GLY A 105 -1.06 -35.79 4.96
C GLY A 105 -0.32 -36.42 3.78
N GLY A 106 -0.06 -37.69 3.88
CA GLY A 106 0.62 -38.46 2.84
C GLY A 106 1.10 -39.81 3.32
N GLY A 107 1.54 -40.66 2.38
CA GLY A 107 2.00 -42.01 2.65
C GLY A 107 3.46 -42.10 3.11
N GLY A 108 4.16 -40.95 3.26
CA GLY A 108 5.57 -40.91 3.68
C GLY A 108 6.36 -39.72 3.19
N ILE A 109 5.88 -39.01 2.16
CA ILE A 109 6.46 -37.77 1.64
C ILE A 109 5.72 -36.56 2.21
N GLY A 110 4.38 -36.54 2.15
CA GLY A 110 3.54 -35.48 2.68
C GLY A 110 3.09 -34.49 1.61
N ASP A 111 2.86 -33.24 1.99
CA ASP A 111 2.38 -32.17 1.10
C ASP A 111 3.53 -31.40 0.43
N ALA A 112 3.33 -30.93 -0.77
CA ALA A 112 4.16 -29.87 -1.32
C ALA A 112 4.00 -28.59 -0.48
N PHE A 113 5.00 -27.73 -0.50
CA PHE A 113 4.94 -26.36 0.06
C PHE A 113 5.45 -25.33 -0.94
N VAL A 114 5.00 -24.09 -0.75
CA VAL A 114 5.55 -22.90 -1.40
C VAL A 114 5.79 -21.85 -0.32
N THR A 115 7.00 -21.29 -0.29
CA THR A 115 7.42 -20.32 0.74
C THR A 115 8.16 -19.14 0.11
N GLU A 116 7.91 -17.93 0.61
CA GLU A 116 8.66 -16.70 0.32
C GLU A 116 9.34 -16.21 1.59
N LEU A 117 10.67 -16.06 1.54
CA LEU A 117 11.53 -15.47 2.56
C LEU A 117 11.89 -14.03 2.20
N ASP A 118 11.97 -13.17 3.20
CA ASP A 118 12.44 -11.80 3.04
C ASP A 118 13.93 -11.75 2.59
N PRO A 119 14.44 -10.59 2.12
CA PRO A 119 15.80 -10.49 1.58
C PRO A 119 16.92 -10.80 2.57
N ASN A 120 16.61 -10.82 3.87
CA ASN A 120 17.56 -11.09 4.95
C ASN A 120 17.45 -12.53 5.51
N GLY A 121 16.52 -13.34 5.00
CA GLY A 121 16.24 -14.68 5.51
C GLY A 121 15.72 -14.70 6.96
N SER A 122 15.08 -13.60 7.40
CA SER A 122 14.68 -13.37 8.79
C SER A 122 13.18 -13.54 9.04
N SER A 123 12.37 -13.53 7.99
CA SER A 123 10.90 -13.59 8.08
C SER A 123 10.29 -14.29 6.88
N LEU A 124 9.21 -15.03 7.12
CA LEU A 124 8.33 -15.49 6.04
C LEU A 124 7.42 -14.36 5.60
N LEU A 125 7.31 -14.13 4.30
CA LEU A 125 6.35 -13.23 3.69
C LEU A 125 5.10 -13.98 3.22
N PHE A 126 5.29 -15.21 2.74
CA PHE A 126 4.26 -16.15 2.35
C PHE A 126 4.74 -17.58 2.65
N SER A 127 3.87 -18.46 3.11
CA SER A 127 4.15 -19.89 3.22
C SER A 127 2.86 -20.68 3.31
N THR A 128 2.69 -21.69 2.45
CA THR A 128 1.47 -22.50 2.35
C THR A 128 1.78 -23.95 2.06
N PHE A 129 0.94 -24.83 2.57
CA PHE A 129 0.84 -26.19 2.04
C PHE A 129 0.19 -26.18 0.66
N LEU A 130 0.42 -27.24 -0.10
CA LEU A 130 -0.22 -27.50 -1.39
C LEU A 130 -0.32 -29.01 -1.58
N GLY A 131 -1.45 -29.57 -1.19
CA GLY A 131 -1.61 -31.01 -1.25
C GLY A 131 -3.01 -31.50 -0.91
N GLY A 132 -3.17 -32.81 -0.95
CA GLY A 132 -4.36 -33.53 -0.55
C GLY A 132 -4.03 -34.58 0.52
N SER A 133 -4.71 -35.73 0.50
CA SER A 133 -4.54 -36.79 1.52
C SER A 133 -3.42 -37.79 1.18
N LYS A 134 -2.71 -37.61 0.09
CA LYS A 134 -1.59 -38.43 -0.38
C LYS A 134 -0.31 -37.59 -0.49
N ASP A 135 0.69 -38.13 -1.19
CA ASP A 135 1.99 -37.50 -1.34
C ASP A 135 2.00 -36.47 -2.47
N GLU A 136 2.50 -35.28 -2.19
CA GLU A 136 2.78 -34.20 -3.13
C GLU A 136 4.24 -33.74 -3.02
N VAL A 137 4.83 -33.42 -4.18
CA VAL A 137 6.19 -32.93 -4.25
C VAL A 137 6.26 -31.71 -5.17
N GLY A 138 6.65 -30.57 -4.64
CA GLY A 138 7.02 -29.40 -5.43
C GLY A 138 8.41 -29.61 -6.03
N THR A 139 8.54 -29.45 -7.36
CA THR A 139 9.78 -29.70 -8.08
C THR A 139 10.30 -28.48 -8.86
N GLY A 140 9.47 -27.47 -9.04
CA GLY A 140 9.84 -26.24 -9.76
C GLY A 140 9.10 -25.03 -9.26
N ILE A 141 9.76 -23.86 -9.33
CA ILE A 141 9.19 -22.57 -8.97
C ILE A 141 9.72 -21.49 -9.91
N ALA A 142 8.86 -20.56 -10.31
CA ALA A 142 9.21 -19.43 -11.15
C ALA A 142 8.31 -18.23 -10.82
N LEU A 143 8.75 -17.04 -11.21
CA LEU A 143 8.01 -15.78 -11.06
C LEU A 143 7.73 -15.17 -12.43
N ASP A 144 6.57 -14.53 -12.57
CA ASP A 144 6.33 -13.62 -13.70
C ASP A 144 6.81 -12.18 -13.36
N ALA A 145 6.78 -11.30 -14.36
CA ALA A 145 7.25 -9.92 -14.23
C ALA A 145 6.43 -9.06 -13.23
N VAL A 146 5.26 -9.53 -12.81
CA VAL A 146 4.42 -8.85 -11.82
C VAL A 146 4.50 -9.48 -10.43
N GLY A 147 5.34 -10.54 -10.27
CA GLY A 147 5.58 -11.21 -8.99
C GLY A 147 4.57 -12.32 -8.67
N SER A 148 3.80 -12.82 -9.65
CA SER A 148 3.01 -14.03 -9.43
C SER A 148 3.92 -15.24 -9.34
N ILE A 149 3.66 -16.14 -8.39
CA ILE A 149 4.42 -17.37 -8.17
C ILE A 149 3.80 -18.49 -8.99
N TYR A 150 4.60 -19.20 -9.75
CA TYR A 150 4.24 -20.43 -10.44
C TYR A 150 5.00 -21.60 -9.81
N ALA A 151 4.26 -22.58 -9.31
CA ALA A 151 4.84 -23.81 -8.78
C ALA A 151 4.39 -25.00 -9.59
N THR A 152 5.27 -25.99 -9.76
CA THR A 152 4.99 -27.23 -10.45
C THR A 152 5.51 -28.41 -9.64
N GLY A 153 4.90 -29.57 -9.84
CA GLY A 153 5.28 -30.76 -9.13
C GLY A 153 4.41 -31.95 -9.50
N SER A 154 4.34 -32.93 -8.59
CA SER A 154 3.51 -34.11 -8.73
C SER A 154 2.55 -34.24 -7.54
N THR A 155 1.36 -34.81 -7.79
CA THR A 155 0.36 -35.15 -6.77
C THR A 155 -0.09 -36.58 -6.95
N ALA A 156 -0.26 -37.29 -5.84
CA ALA A 156 -0.90 -38.58 -5.79
C ALA A 156 -2.35 -38.51 -5.24
N SER A 157 -2.84 -37.30 -4.97
CA SER A 157 -4.14 -37.03 -4.37
C SER A 157 -5.22 -36.79 -5.40
N ALA A 158 -6.31 -37.53 -5.34
CA ALA A 158 -7.50 -37.29 -6.17
C ALA A 158 -8.22 -35.98 -5.81
N GLU A 159 -8.03 -35.50 -4.59
CA GLU A 159 -8.61 -34.26 -4.05
C GLU A 159 -7.59 -33.10 -4.02
N PHE A 160 -6.50 -33.17 -4.81
CA PHE A 160 -5.58 -32.05 -4.97
C PHE A 160 -6.35 -30.77 -5.34
N PRO A 161 -6.06 -29.61 -4.71
CA PRO A 161 -6.80 -28.38 -4.94
C PRO A 161 -6.76 -27.92 -6.40
N VAL A 162 -7.91 -27.91 -7.08
CA VAL A 162 -8.06 -27.44 -8.46
C VAL A 162 -9.02 -26.26 -8.52
N THR A 163 -8.74 -25.31 -9.40
CA THR A 163 -9.60 -24.13 -9.62
C THR A 163 -10.60 -24.39 -10.74
N SER A 164 -11.77 -23.76 -10.68
CA SER A 164 -12.76 -23.82 -11.76
C SER A 164 -12.16 -23.31 -13.07
N GLY A 165 -12.32 -24.07 -14.16
CA GLY A 165 -11.76 -23.74 -15.47
C GLY A 165 -10.31 -24.21 -15.69
N SER A 166 -9.72 -24.95 -14.74
CA SER A 166 -8.43 -25.61 -14.95
C SER A 166 -8.46 -26.58 -16.14
N PHE A 167 -7.33 -26.73 -16.81
CA PHE A 167 -7.18 -27.63 -17.97
C PHE A 167 -7.57 -29.08 -17.62
N GLN A 168 -7.14 -29.56 -16.45
CA GLN A 168 -7.50 -30.87 -15.92
C GLN A 168 -8.00 -30.69 -14.47
N THR A 169 -9.22 -31.13 -14.21
CA THR A 169 -9.87 -31.04 -12.91
C THR A 169 -10.03 -32.38 -12.19
N THR A 170 -9.62 -33.46 -12.86
CA THR A 170 -9.78 -34.83 -12.36
C THR A 170 -8.43 -35.54 -12.37
N PHE A 171 -8.07 -36.08 -11.23
CA PHE A 171 -6.89 -36.95 -11.09
C PHE A 171 -7.03 -38.18 -11.97
N ALA A 172 -6.01 -38.47 -12.78
CA ALA A 172 -5.98 -39.59 -13.71
C ALA A 172 -4.79 -40.55 -13.48
N GLY A 173 -3.90 -40.17 -12.60
CA GLY A 173 -2.68 -40.94 -12.28
C GLY A 173 -2.94 -42.23 -11.51
N PRO A 174 -1.95 -43.11 -11.40
CA PRO A 174 -2.02 -44.26 -10.52
C PRO A 174 -2.12 -43.83 -9.06
N ALA A 175 -2.77 -44.64 -8.23
CA ALA A 175 -2.82 -44.41 -6.80
C ALA A 175 -1.41 -44.60 -6.22
N GLY A 176 -0.71 -43.52 -5.95
CA GLY A 176 0.65 -43.45 -5.39
C GLY A 176 1.60 -42.55 -6.19
N TYR A 177 2.70 -42.20 -5.55
CA TYR A 177 3.73 -41.35 -6.15
C TYR A 177 4.41 -42.04 -7.36
N PRO A 178 4.66 -41.31 -8.50
CA PRO A 178 4.56 -39.85 -8.66
C PRO A 178 3.18 -39.28 -9.03
N GLY A 179 2.14 -40.09 -9.29
CA GLY A 179 0.81 -39.61 -9.64
C GLY A 179 0.74 -38.71 -10.89
N ASP A 180 -0.08 -37.64 -10.83
CA ASP A 180 -0.23 -36.64 -11.90
C ASP A 180 0.71 -35.44 -11.64
N ALA A 181 1.09 -34.73 -12.71
CA ALA A 181 1.77 -33.45 -12.59
C ALA A 181 0.75 -32.34 -12.31
N PHE A 182 1.18 -31.34 -11.51
CA PHE A 182 0.40 -30.13 -11.28
C PHE A 182 1.16 -28.86 -11.71
N VAL A 183 0.41 -27.83 -12.05
CA VAL A 183 0.88 -26.43 -12.17
C VAL A 183 -0.09 -25.55 -11.42
N VAL A 184 0.43 -24.73 -10.50
CA VAL A 184 -0.33 -23.79 -9.70
C VAL A 184 0.23 -22.39 -9.88
N LYS A 185 -0.67 -21.42 -9.98
CA LYS A 185 -0.34 -19.98 -9.96
C LYS A 185 -0.91 -19.35 -8.69
N PHE A 186 -0.05 -18.74 -7.89
CA PHE A 186 -0.44 -17.81 -6.83
C PHE A 186 -0.32 -16.39 -7.37
N GLY A 187 -1.41 -15.61 -7.31
CA GLY A 187 -1.39 -14.21 -7.73
C GLY A 187 -0.43 -13.39 -6.90
N ALA A 188 0.20 -12.39 -7.51
CA ALA A 188 1.02 -11.44 -6.78
C ALA A 188 0.20 -10.78 -5.65
N PRO A 189 0.83 -10.46 -4.50
CA PRO A 189 0.19 -9.67 -3.48
C PRO A 189 -0.33 -8.34 -4.05
N ASP A 190 -1.64 -8.10 -3.92
CA ASP A 190 -2.28 -6.90 -4.45
C ASP A 190 -3.46 -6.47 -3.57
N PHE A 191 -3.95 -5.26 -3.78
CA PHE A 191 -5.16 -4.77 -3.16
C PHE A 191 -6.07 -4.10 -4.19
N SER A 192 -7.36 -4.12 -3.92
CA SER A 192 -8.36 -3.34 -4.66
C SER A 192 -9.05 -2.33 -3.76
N LEU A 193 -9.57 -1.25 -4.34
CA LEU A 193 -10.38 -0.26 -3.66
C LEU A 193 -11.83 -0.37 -4.13
N ALA A 194 -12.74 -0.35 -3.18
CA ALA A 194 -14.16 -0.12 -3.42
C ALA A 194 -14.66 1.00 -2.50
N ALA A 195 -15.61 1.79 -2.97
CA ALA A 195 -16.22 2.83 -2.17
C ALA A 195 -17.74 2.74 -2.24
N SER A 196 -18.42 2.94 -1.12
CA SER A 196 -19.87 3.10 -1.12
C SER A 196 -20.26 4.42 -1.78
N ALA A 197 -21.51 4.55 -2.20
CA ALA A 197 -22.06 5.86 -2.56
C ALA A 197 -21.91 6.84 -1.38
N ALA A 198 -21.74 8.12 -1.69
CA ALA A 198 -21.74 9.18 -0.68
C ALA A 198 -23.09 9.20 0.07
N THR A 199 -23.05 9.39 1.36
CA THR A 199 -24.27 9.49 2.22
C THR A 199 -24.20 10.77 3.07
N PRO A 200 -25.11 11.72 2.86
CA PRO A 200 -26.05 11.79 1.74
C PRO A 200 -25.34 11.93 0.38
N ASN A 201 -25.98 11.45 -0.70
CA ASN A 201 -25.42 11.57 -2.06
C ASN A 201 -25.60 12.96 -2.68
N GLN A 202 -26.38 13.81 -1.99
CA GLN A 202 -26.71 15.18 -2.36
C GLN A 202 -26.70 16.06 -1.11
N VAL A 203 -26.02 17.20 -1.18
CA VAL A 203 -25.83 18.12 -0.05
C VAL A 203 -26.00 19.57 -0.52
N THR A 204 -26.38 20.45 0.41
CA THR A 204 -26.25 21.90 0.20
C THR A 204 -24.86 22.37 0.60
N ALA A 205 -24.41 23.48 0.02
CA ALA A 205 -23.11 24.08 0.36
C ALA A 205 -23.00 24.33 1.88
N GLY A 206 -21.88 23.93 2.47
CA GLY A 206 -21.61 23.93 3.92
C GLY A 206 -21.95 22.64 4.64
N GLN A 207 -22.48 21.63 3.96
CA GLN A 207 -22.77 20.31 4.53
C GLN A 207 -21.67 19.31 4.20
N THR A 208 -21.71 18.16 4.88
CA THR A 208 -20.76 17.06 4.67
C THR A 208 -21.48 15.80 4.21
N ALA A 209 -20.77 14.98 3.43
CA ALA A 209 -21.16 13.63 3.10
C ALA A 209 -20.05 12.65 3.49
N THR A 210 -20.40 11.39 3.72
CA THR A 210 -19.43 10.33 4.05
C THR A 210 -19.56 9.16 3.09
N SER A 211 -18.47 8.42 2.89
CA SER A 211 -18.44 7.17 2.16
C SER A 211 -17.54 6.18 2.88
N THR A 212 -17.91 4.91 2.87
CA THR A 212 -17.05 3.83 3.36
C THR A 212 -16.16 3.36 2.22
N VAL A 213 -14.86 3.43 2.44
CA VAL A 213 -13.84 2.92 1.52
C VAL A 213 -13.37 1.59 2.03
N THR A 214 -13.48 0.57 1.19
CA THR A 214 -13.02 -0.79 1.48
C THR A 214 -11.74 -1.07 0.70
N VAL A 215 -10.71 -1.47 1.40
CA VAL A 215 -9.46 -2.01 0.84
C VAL A 215 -9.53 -3.52 0.94
N ASN A 216 -9.61 -4.23 -0.19
CA ASN A 216 -9.60 -5.69 -0.23
C ASN A 216 -8.22 -6.16 -0.62
N SER A 217 -7.60 -7.01 0.18
CA SER A 217 -6.33 -7.64 -0.15
C SER A 217 -6.52 -8.96 -0.87
N THR A 218 -5.60 -9.29 -1.76
CA THR A 218 -5.51 -10.55 -2.49
C THR A 218 -4.06 -11.01 -2.54
N GLY A 219 -3.83 -12.32 -2.76
CA GLY A 219 -2.48 -12.87 -2.87
C GLY A 219 -1.64 -12.70 -1.60
N GLY A 220 -2.29 -12.65 -0.41
CA GLY A 220 -1.56 -12.49 0.86
C GLY A 220 -1.11 -11.05 1.16
N PHE A 221 -1.52 -10.05 0.36
CA PHE A 221 -1.14 -8.65 0.60
C PHE A 221 -1.54 -8.19 2.00
N ASN A 222 -0.57 -7.71 2.78
CA ASN A 222 -0.73 -7.25 4.16
C ASN A 222 0.05 -5.97 4.48
N SER A 223 0.46 -5.24 3.43
CA SER A 223 1.21 -4.00 3.58
C SER A 223 0.28 -2.80 3.80
N LYS A 224 0.82 -1.74 4.42
CA LYS A 224 0.06 -0.51 4.65
C LYS A 224 -0.31 0.17 3.33
N VAL A 225 -1.60 0.47 3.16
CA VAL A 225 -2.14 1.28 2.07
C VAL A 225 -2.40 2.69 2.58
N SER A 226 -1.70 3.68 2.05
CA SER A 226 -1.94 5.10 2.30
C SER A 226 -3.08 5.59 1.40
N LEU A 227 -4.07 6.26 1.98
CA LEU A 227 -5.25 6.78 1.29
C LEU A 227 -5.14 8.28 1.05
N SER A 228 -5.44 8.72 -0.16
CA SER A 228 -5.54 10.12 -0.57
C SER A 228 -6.74 10.31 -1.49
N CYS A 229 -7.16 11.55 -1.68
CA CYS A 229 -8.28 11.86 -2.58
C CYS A 229 -8.05 13.16 -3.34
N SER A 230 -8.69 13.26 -4.49
CA SER A 230 -8.80 14.47 -5.30
C SER A 230 -10.24 14.67 -5.73
N VAL A 231 -10.63 15.94 -5.97
CA VAL A 231 -12.00 16.31 -6.38
C VAL A 231 -11.95 16.94 -7.76
N ASP A 232 -12.87 16.54 -8.63
CA ASP A 232 -13.03 17.08 -9.96
C ASP A 232 -14.53 17.35 -10.24
N PRO A 233 -14.93 18.52 -10.78
CA PRO A 233 -14.08 19.71 -11.02
C PRO A 233 -13.59 20.36 -9.71
N SER A 234 -12.50 21.12 -9.78
CA SER A 234 -11.87 21.78 -8.63
C SER A 234 -11.88 23.30 -8.75
N PRO A 235 -13.06 23.97 -8.71
CA PRO A 235 -13.16 25.43 -8.63
C PRO A 235 -12.61 25.95 -7.29
N SER A 236 -12.55 27.28 -7.12
CA SER A 236 -11.96 27.93 -5.93
C SER A 236 -12.52 27.43 -4.59
N ASP A 237 -13.80 27.09 -4.56
CA ASP A 237 -14.50 26.59 -3.36
C ASP A 237 -14.97 25.14 -3.54
N ALA A 238 -14.21 24.31 -4.27
CA ALA A 238 -14.51 22.89 -4.46
C ALA A 238 -14.66 22.16 -3.11
N PRO A 239 -15.41 21.06 -3.07
CA PRO A 239 -15.43 20.21 -1.90
C PRO A 239 -14.01 19.75 -1.52
N THR A 240 -13.76 19.59 -0.24
CA THR A 240 -12.52 18.97 0.29
C THR A 240 -12.80 17.56 0.74
N CYS A 241 -11.78 16.72 0.77
CA CYS A 241 -11.92 15.33 1.18
C CYS A 241 -10.83 14.92 2.17
N SER A 242 -11.17 14.04 3.11
CA SER A 242 -10.26 13.51 4.13
C SER A 242 -10.61 12.09 4.54
N PHE A 243 -9.63 11.36 5.07
CA PHE A 243 -9.78 9.98 5.52
C PHE A 243 -9.56 9.83 7.02
N SER A 244 -10.32 8.92 7.61
CA SER A 244 -10.07 8.43 8.97
C SER A 244 -10.23 6.89 9.00
N PRO A 245 -9.13 6.15 9.22
CA PRO A 245 -7.72 6.58 9.22
C PRO A 245 -7.19 6.94 7.82
N THR A 246 -6.07 7.68 7.74
CA THR A 246 -5.41 8.06 6.47
C THR A 246 -4.62 6.92 5.82
N GLY A 247 -4.54 5.79 6.48
CA GLY A 247 -3.90 4.57 5.96
C GLY A 247 -4.35 3.37 6.76
N VAL A 248 -4.48 2.24 6.08
CA VAL A 248 -4.95 0.97 6.64
C VAL A 248 -4.02 -0.16 6.21
N THR A 249 -3.91 -1.19 7.05
CA THR A 249 -3.21 -2.44 6.71
C THR A 249 -4.27 -3.55 6.67
N PRO A 250 -4.64 -4.04 5.49
CA PRO A 250 -5.63 -5.09 5.39
C PRO A 250 -5.08 -6.40 5.95
N PRO A 251 -5.92 -7.25 6.52
CA PRO A 251 -5.54 -8.62 6.84
C PRO A 251 -5.26 -9.38 5.52
N PRO A 252 -4.42 -10.41 5.54
CA PRO A 252 -4.18 -11.24 4.36
C PRO A 252 -5.48 -11.79 3.80
N ASN A 253 -5.70 -11.62 2.48
CA ASN A 253 -6.90 -12.10 1.77
C ASN A 253 -8.23 -11.65 2.40
N GLY A 254 -8.25 -10.46 3.02
CA GLY A 254 -9.44 -9.92 3.68
C GLY A 254 -9.62 -8.41 3.49
N PRO A 255 -10.82 -7.89 3.78
CA PRO A 255 -11.12 -6.47 3.70
C PRO A 255 -10.77 -5.71 4.97
N ILE A 256 -10.45 -4.43 4.81
CA ILE A 256 -10.45 -3.42 5.88
C ILE A 256 -11.09 -2.14 5.36
N THR A 257 -11.68 -1.34 6.25
CA THR A 257 -12.39 -0.13 5.87
C THR A 257 -11.78 1.13 6.46
N ALA A 258 -11.96 2.25 5.73
CA ALA A 258 -11.71 3.61 6.19
C ALA A 258 -12.92 4.49 5.86
N SER A 259 -13.14 5.54 6.63
CA SER A 259 -14.18 6.53 6.36
C SER A 259 -13.61 7.67 5.51
N LEU A 260 -14.24 7.97 4.39
CA LEU A 260 -14.03 9.18 3.59
C LEU A 260 -15.07 10.23 4.02
N THR A 261 -14.61 11.42 4.38
CA THR A 261 -15.46 12.59 4.61
C THR A 261 -15.26 13.60 3.50
N ILE A 262 -16.34 14.04 2.88
CA ILE A 262 -16.38 15.08 1.83
C ILE A 262 -17.06 16.29 2.43
N SER A 263 -16.36 17.42 2.51
CA SER A 263 -16.87 18.65 3.14
C SER A 263 -17.02 19.75 2.10
N THR A 264 -18.16 20.40 2.06
CA THR A 264 -18.44 21.56 1.20
C THR A 264 -18.28 22.85 1.98
N ALA A 265 -17.84 23.92 1.31
CA ALA A 265 -17.74 25.25 1.90
C ALA A 265 -19.09 25.92 1.97
N ALA A 266 -19.43 26.52 3.13
CA ALA A 266 -20.64 27.31 3.26
C ALA A 266 -20.54 28.66 2.54
N PRO A 267 -21.62 29.17 1.94
CA PRO A 267 -21.63 30.51 1.38
C PRO A 267 -21.41 31.54 2.50
N THR A 268 -20.53 32.51 2.23
CA THR A 268 -20.29 33.63 3.14
C THR A 268 -21.30 34.74 2.87
N LYS A 269 -22.02 35.16 3.89
CA LYS A 269 -22.84 36.37 3.77
C LYS A 269 -21.91 37.60 3.72
N ALA A 270 -21.88 38.32 2.60
CA ALA A 270 -21.21 39.59 2.55
C ALA A 270 -21.81 40.51 3.63
N LEU A 271 -21.03 40.81 4.68
CA LEU A 271 -21.42 41.84 5.65
C LEU A 271 -21.39 43.18 4.88
N ALA A 272 -22.54 43.58 4.39
CA ALA A 272 -22.68 44.92 3.86
C ALA A 272 -22.51 45.88 5.04
N ALA A 273 -21.29 46.39 5.20
CA ALA A 273 -21.01 47.47 6.14
C ALA A 273 -21.85 48.69 5.68
N ARG A 274 -23.02 48.86 6.30
CA ARG A 274 -23.80 50.10 6.13
C ARG A 274 -22.97 51.20 6.78
N ILE A 275 -22.09 51.86 6.01
CA ILE A 275 -21.54 53.14 6.38
C ILE A 275 -22.73 54.12 6.34
N ARG A 276 -23.35 54.36 7.51
CA ARG A 276 -24.29 55.46 7.67
C ARG A 276 -23.45 56.73 7.65
N PHE A 277 -23.41 57.39 6.50
CA PHE A 277 -23.00 58.78 6.46
C PHE A 277 -24.08 59.61 7.22
N PHE A 278 -23.78 59.99 8.43
CA PHE A 278 -24.51 61.07 9.10
C PHE A 278 -24.26 62.34 8.26
N GLY A 279 -25.24 62.74 7.49
CA GLY A 279 -25.23 64.03 6.80
C GLY A 279 -25.24 65.18 7.81
N GLY A 280 -24.38 66.12 7.55
CA GLY A 280 -24.46 67.43 8.16
C GLY A 280 -23.22 67.79 8.98
N PHE A 281 -22.16 68.28 8.31
CA PHE A 281 -21.33 69.32 8.89
C PHE A 281 -20.73 70.17 7.74
N ASN A 282 -20.92 71.48 7.89
CA ASN A 282 -20.44 72.53 7.02
C ASN A 282 -18.94 72.65 6.99
N PHE A 283 -18.46 73.13 5.87
CA PHE A 283 -17.09 73.42 5.56
C PHE A 283 -16.40 74.30 6.61
N GLY A 284 -15.30 73.84 7.11
CA GLY A 284 -14.27 74.63 7.79
C GLY A 284 -12.89 74.18 7.32
N TRP A 285 -12.20 75.07 6.65
CA TRP A 285 -10.81 74.91 6.26
C TRP A 285 -9.93 74.70 7.49
N VAL A 286 -9.21 73.62 7.61
CA VAL A 286 -8.01 73.52 8.49
C VAL A 286 -6.91 72.82 7.72
N ALA A 287 -5.95 73.63 7.33
CA ALA A 287 -4.63 73.21 6.94
C ALA A 287 -3.85 72.81 8.22
N ILE A 288 -3.38 71.61 8.32
CA ILE A 288 -2.40 71.25 9.35
C ILE A 288 -1.14 70.70 8.70
N LEU A 289 -0.11 71.51 8.92
CA LEU A 289 1.30 71.25 8.66
C LEU A 289 1.80 70.04 9.42
N GLY A 290 2.79 69.39 8.82
CA GLY A 290 3.42 68.17 9.28
C GLY A 290 4.08 68.23 10.65
N THR A 291 4.25 67.05 11.20
CA THR A 291 5.29 66.81 12.18
C THR A 291 5.97 65.46 11.92
N THR A 292 7.26 65.57 11.75
CA THR A 292 8.28 64.57 11.72
C THR A 292 8.25 63.67 12.95
N SER A 293 8.31 62.39 12.76
CA SER A 293 8.74 61.48 13.84
C SER A 293 9.97 60.71 13.43
N ILE A 294 11.04 61.05 14.06
CA ILE A 294 12.33 60.36 14.07
C ILE A 294 12.17 59.09 14.88
N VAL A 295 12.45 57.95 14.28
CA VAL A 295 12.72 56.73 15.03
C VAL A 295 14.15 56.31 14.73
N GLY A 296 14.97 56.36 15.77
CA GLY A 296 16.36 56.01 15.72
C GLY A 296 16.59 54.52 15.54
N CYS A 297 17.43 54.17 14.58
CA CYS A 297 18.09 52.89 14.51
C CYS A 297 19.37 52.88 15.30
N PHE A 298 19.44 52.09 16.33
CA PHE A 298 20.69 51.75 17.01
C PHE A 298 21.14 50.34 16.57
N GLY A 299 22.32 50.29 15.99
CA GLY A 299 23.22 49.18 16.22
C GLY A 299 23.49 48.17 15.15
N LEU A 300 24.63 48.35 14.48
CA LEU A 300 25.63 47.36 14.03
C LEU A 300 25.53 46.68 12.67
N ARG A 301 26.36 47.22 11.78
CA ARG A 301 27.17 46.55 10.71
C ARG A 301 26.50 45.56 9.78
N LEU A 302 26.27 45.93 8.52
CA LEU A 302 27.01 45.53 7.32
C LEU A 302 26.29 45.98 6.03
N LYS A 303 27.05 46.88 5.36
CA LYS A 303 27.12 47.12 3.91
C LYS A 303 25.93 46.85 2.98
N ARG A 304 25.47 48.00 2.38
CA ARG A 304 25.14 48.19 0.97
C ARG A 304 23.98 47.33 0.39
N ARG A 305 22.89 47.99 0.21
CA ARG A 305 21.93 48.01 -0.90
C ARG A 305 20.50 48.27 -0.38
N CYS A 306 20.22 49.52 -0.05
CA CYS A 306 18.85 49.99 0.14
C CYS A 306 18.75 51.40 -0.39
N PHE A 307 18.70 51.55 -1.71
CA PHE A 307 18.40 52.84 -2.34
C PHE A 307 17.85 52.50 -3.73
N LEU A 308 16.62 52.06 -3.84
CA LEU A 308 15.82 52.16 -5.11
C LEU A 308 14.38 51.64 -5.03
N ASN A 309 13.78 51.49 -3.86
CA ASN A 309 12.39 50.95 -3.86
C ASN A 309 11.35 51.82 -3.14
N SER A 310 11.66 53.10 -2.88
CA SER A 310 10.73 53.98 -2.16
C SER A 310 10.01 55.02 -3.03
N ILE A 311 10.17 54.98 -4.35
CA ILE A 311 9.50 55.95 -5.24
C ILE A 311 8.37 55.31 -6.08
N LEU A 312 8.23 54.02 -6.10
CA LEU A 312 7.19 53.37 -6.91
C LEU A 312 5.88 53.03 -6.16
N SER A 313 5.84 53.17 -4.85
CA SER A 313 4.65 52.88 -4.02
C SER A 313 3.68 54.04 -3.84
N GLY A 314 4.07 55.26 -4.24
CA GLY A 314 3.24 56.46 -4.06
C GLY A 314 2.29 56.79 -5.19
N VAL A 315 2.45 56.20 -6.37
CA VAL A 315 1.65 56.56 -7.58
C VAL A 315 0.54 55.55 -7.87
N LEU A 316 0.54 54.39 -7.24
CA LEU A 316 -0.50 53.34 -7.47
C LEU A 316 -1.70 53.45 -6.53
N LEU A 317 -1.69 54.30 -5.51
CA LEU A 317 -2.84 54.49 -4.61
C LEU A 317 -3.77 55.65 -5.00
N ALA A 318 -3.41 56.48 -5.95
CA ALA A 318 -4.27 57.59 -6.42
C ALA A 318 -5.13 57.25 -7.64
N GLY A 319 -4.95 56.09 -8.28
CA GLY A 319 -5.66 55.68 -9.48
C GLY A 319 -6.91 54.82 -9.28
N LEU A 320 -7.22 54.39 -8.04
CA LEU A 320 -8.27 53.39 -7.77
C LEU A 320 -9.53 53.94 -7.11
N VAL A 321 -9.77 55.26 -7.13
CA VAL A 321 -10.92 55.86 -6.43
C VAL A 321 -11.99 56.44 -7.40
N LEU A 322 -11.83 56.34 -8.69
CA LEU A 322 -12.78 56.95 -9.65
C LEU A 322 -13.35 55.98 -10.70
N GLN A 323 -13.86 54.82 -10.24
CA GLN A 323 -14.87 54.08 -11.04
C GLN A 323 -15.89 53.38 -10.11
N ALA A 324 -16.54 54.12 -9.26
CA ALA A 324 -17.81 53.70 -8.70
C ALA A 324 -18.95 54.33 -9.56
N GLY A 325 -19.22 53.71 -10.71
CA GLY A 325 -20.43 53.99 -11.46
C GLY A 325 -21.63 53.52 -10.63
N CYS A 326 -22.50 54.45 -10.26
CA CYS A 326 -23.81 54.18 -9.68
C CYS A 326 -24.66 53.42 -10.69
N SER A 327 -24.70 52.10 -10.61
CA SER A 327 -25.79 51.30 -11.14
C SER A 327 -26.80 51.08 -9.99
N SER A 328 -27.99 51.70 -10.10
CA SER A 328 -29.13 51.42 -9.22
C SER A 328 -29.67 50.03 -9.55
N GLY A 329 -29.04 49.00 -9.04
CA GLY A 329 -29.48 47.62 -9.07
C GLY A 329 -29.95 47.23 -7.66
N ASN A 330 -31.16 46.76 -7.57
CA ASN A 330 -31.80 46.21 -6.37
C ASN A 330 -30.89 45.14 -5.78
N SER A 331 -30.07 45.47 -4.76
CA SER A 331 -29.18 44.53 -4.10
C SER A 331 -29.95 43.71 -3.07
N ASN A 332 -30.60 42.64 -3.53
CA ASN A 332 -30.75 41.48 -2.70
C ASN A 332 -29.31 41.01 -2.36
N GLY A 333 -28.93 41.05 -1.10
CA GLY A 333 -27.60 40.63 -0.65
C GLY A 333 -27.30 39.21 -1.15
N GLY A 334 -26.60 39.12 -2.28
CA GLY A 334 -26.19 37.85 -2.85
C GLY A 334 -25.20 37.19 -1.91
N GLU A 335 -25.45 35.96 -1.57
CA GLU A 335 -24.46 35.09 -0.96
C GLU A 335 -23.29 34.97 -1.94
N THR A 336 -22.08 35.28 -1.48
CA THR A 336 -20.84 35.13 -2.28
C THR A 336 -19.95 34.05 -1.68
N GLY A 337 -19.36 33.23 -2.53
CA GLY A 337 -18.54 32.10 -2.08
C GLY A 337 -19.39 30.85 -1.75
N GLY A 338 -18.73 29.85 -1.24
CA GLY A 338 -19.30 28.54 -0.98
C GLY A 338 -19.09 27.58 -2.16
N THR A 339 -19.22 26.29 -1.89
CA THR A 339 -19.04 25.28 -2.94
C THR A 339 -20.09 25.45 -4.03
N PRO A 340 -19.68 25.62 -5.30
CA PRO A 340 -20.61 25.79 -6.40
C PRO A 340 -21.54 24.58 -6.57
N LYS A 341 -22.74 24.84 -7.04
CA LYS A 341 -23.69 23.78 -7.41
C LYS A 341 -23.14 22.96 -8.56
N GLY A 342 -23.29 21.66 -8.49
CA GLY A 342 -22.82 20.75 -9.54
C GLY A 342 -22.55 19.34 -9.03
N ASN A 343 -22.16 18.48 -9.96
CA ASN A 343 -21.73 17.15 -9.65
C ASN A 343 -20.20 17.11 -9.52
N TYR A 344 -19.72 16.53 -8.45
CA TYR A 344 -18.31 16.36 -8.15
C TYR A 344 -17.96 14.88 -8.11
N THR A 345 -16.82 14.53 -8.71
CA THR A 345 -16.22 13.20 -8.58
C THR A 345 -15.04 13.28 -7.63
N VAL A 346 -15.12 12.53 -6.54
CA VAL A 346 -14.02 12.36 -5.62
C VAL A 346 -13.29 11.09 -6.01
N THR A 347 -12.07 11.22 -6.54
CA THR A 347 -11.22 10.08 -6.87
C THR A 347 -10.38 9.72 -5.65
N ILE A 348 -10.65 8.53 -5.10
CA ILE A 348 -9.88 7.92 -4.01
C ILE A 348 -8.67 7.24 -4.64
N ARG A 349 -7.50 7.43 -4.03
CA ARG A 349 -6.26 6.78 -4.42
C ARG A 349 -5.64 6.08 -3.22
N GLY A 350 -5.42 4.77 -3.33
CA GLY A 350 -4.64 3.98 -2.40
C GLY A 350 -3.26 3.71 -2.97
N THR A 351 -2.23 3.86 -2.14
CA THR A 351 -0.83 3.64 -2.54
C THR A 351 -0.13 2.78 -1.50
N SER A 352 0.54 1.73 -1.97
CA SER A 352 1.42 0.90 -1.16
C SER A 352 2.62 0.50 -2.01
N ASN A 353 3.82 0.93 -1.63
CA ASN A 353 5.02 0.78 -2.45
C ASN A 353 4.79 1.26 -3.91
N SER A 354 5.00 0.40 -4.89
CA SER A 354 4.73 0.68 -6.31
C SER A 354 3.27 0.49 -6.73
N LEU A 355 2.45 -0.17 -5.90
CA LEU A 355 1.06 -0.44 -6.21
C LEU A 355 0.20 0.81 -6.01
N VAL A 356 -0.61 1.13 -7.01
CA VAL A 356 -1.57 2.23 -6.97
C VAL A 356 -2.92 1.74 -7.47
N ARG A 357 -3.97 1.99 -6.68
CA ARG A 357 -5.35 1.67 -7.05
C ARG A 357 -6.24 2.88 -6.82
N SER A 358 -7.33 2.99 -7.57
CA SER A 358 -8.27 4.10 -7.42
C SER A 358 -9.72 3.64 -7.48
N ALA A 359 -10.60 4.41 -6.82
CA ALA A 359 -12.04 4.24 -6.87
C ALA A 359 -12.73 5.61 -6.85
N PRO A 360 -13.80 5.84 -7.65
CA PRO A 360 -14.54 7.09 -7.65
C PRO A 360 -15.70 7.07 -6.66
N VAL A 361 -16.04 8.25 -6.14
CA VAL A 361 -17.29 8.55 -5.42
C VAL A 361 -17.88 9.84 -5.98
N THR A 362 -19.17 9.86 -6.27
CA THR A 362 -19.86 11.06 -6.77
C THR A 362 -20.65 11.74 -5.66
N LEU A 363 -20.68 13.09 -5.68
CA LEU A 363 -21.45 13.93 -4.78
C LEU A 363 -22.12 15.05 -5.59
N ALA A 364 -23.42 15.25 -5.41
CA ALA A 364 -24.15 16.40 -5.94
C ALA A 364 -24.20 17.52 -4.88
N VAL A 365 -23.95 18.77 -5.30
CA VAL A 365 -24.10 19.98 -4.47
C VAL A 365 -25.21 20.83 -5.07
N GLU A 366 -26.22 21.17 -4.25
CA GLU A 366 -27.41 21.97 -4.61
C GLU A 366 -27.41 23.39 -4.06
#